data_24eb88834c0186a6bf4fa4e6f73a17a5
#
_entry.id   24eb88834c0186a6bf4fa4e6f73a17a5
#
_cell.length_a   1.000
_cell.length_b   1.000
_cell.length_c   1.000
_cell.angle_alpha   90.00
_cell.angle_beta   90.00
_cell.angle_gamma   90.00
#
_symmetry.space_group_name_H-M   'P 1'
#
loop_
_entity.id
_entity.type
_entity.pdbx_description
1 polymer ?
#
loop_
_entity_poly.entity_id
_entity_poly.type
_entity_poly.pdbx_seq_one_letter_code
_entity_poly.pdbx_strand_id
1 'polypeptide(L)'
;TTESKLMEEVMKDIDGKGNVALLLGPMGSDGQVGRSEGFDQVLADYPDVTVAFQDTAEWQTEPALTIVENWLNAGKEISAVVAQNDSMAVGAAKAIADAQKTGEIKVYGIDATSEGLQAVLDGKLQGTMAQGTADQGKFAADACADLLDGKEVDSETIVDNVYYTADNAQEALDAI
;
A
#
# COMPACT_ATOMS: atom_id res chain seq x y z
N THR A 1 -0.15 -10.98 6.25
CA THR A 1 0.25 -10.51 4.92
C THR A 1 0.80 -9.09 4.97
N THR A 2 1.43 -8.61 3.88
CA THR A 2 1.90 -7.22 3.71
C THR A 2 0.75 -6.25 3.91
N GLU A 3 -0.36 -6.57 3.32
CA GLU A 3 -1.58 -5.75 3.28
C GLU A 3 -2.25 -5.65 4.65
N SER A 4 -2.31 -6.76 5.38
CA SER A 4 -2.85 -6.74 6.75
C SER A 4 -2.01 -5.85 7.66
N LYS A 5 -0.67 -5.93 7.57
CA LYS A 5 0.23 -5.07 8.35
C LYS A 5 0.04 -3.58 7.99
N LEU A 6 -0.08 -3.25 6.69
CA LEU A 6 -0.34 -1.87 6.28
C LEU A 6 -1.68 -1.39 6.83
N MET A 7 -2.74 -2.19 6.69
CA MET A 7 -4.07 -1.79 7.16
C MET A 7 -4.11 -1.63 8.69
N GLU A 8 -3.35 -2.42 9.45
CA GLU A 8 -3.18 -2.22 10.90
C GLU A 8 -2.56 -0.85 11.23
N GLU A 9 -1.56 -0.39 10.45
CA GLU A 9 -0.99 0.95 10.62
C GLU A 9 -2.01 2.04 10.26
N VAL A 10 -2.78 1.86 9.18
CA VAL A 10 -3.88 2.76 8.82
C VAL A 10 -4.88 2.87 9.97
N MET A 11 -5.29 1.74 10.56
CA MET A 11 -6.25 1.73 11.68
C MET A 11 -5.72 2.47 12.91
N LYS A 12 -4.45 2.34 13.23
CA LYS A 12 -3.81 3.11 14.32
C LYS A 12 -3.87 4.61 14.04
N ASP A 13 -3.54 5.00 12.82
CA ASP A 13 -3.47 6.40 12.42
C ASP A 13 -4.83 7.11 12.38
N ILE A 14 -5.91 6.37 12.11
CA ILE A 14 -7.29 6.91 12.11
C ILE A 14 -8.06 6.62 13.40
N ASP A 15 -7.39 6.15 14.48
CA ASP A 15 -8.00 5.76 15.75
C ASP A 15 -9.11 4.70 15.60
N GLY A 16 -8.99 3.82 14.63
CA GLY A 16 -9.94 2.72 14.37
C GLY A 16 -11.36 3.17 13.99
N LYS A 17 -11.53 4.35 13.43
CA LYS A 17 -12.85 4.91 13.05
C LYS A 17 -12.77 5.83 11.84
N GLY A 18 -13.88 5.98 11.13
CA GLY A 18 -14.00 6.88 9.98
C GLY A 18 -14.18 6.17 8.66
N ASN A 19 -13.93 6.87 7.57
CA ASN A 19 -14.16 6.36 6.23
C ASN A 19 -12.84 6.12 5.50
N VAL A 20 -12.63 4.92 5.01
CA VAL A 20 -11.50 4.60 4.14
C VAL A 20 -11.96 4.48 2.68
N ALA A 21 -11.08 4.82 1.75
CA ALA A 21 -11.26 4.63 0.33
C ALA A 21 -10.13 3.72 -0.19
N LEU A 22 -10.49 2.69 -0.98
CA LEU A 22 -9.56 1.66 -1.43
C LEU A 22 -9.32 1.76 -2.94
N LEU A 23 -8.06 1.93 -3.34
CA LEU A 23 -7.61 1.86 -4.73
C LEU A 23 -7.03 0.48 -5.00
N LEU A 24 -7.66 -0.24 -5.92
CA LEU A 24 -7.34 -1.61 -6.24
C LEU A 24 -6.52 -1.73 -7.53
N GLY A 25 -5.72 -2.79 -7.61
CA GLY A 25 -5.10 -3.22 -8.86
C GLY A 25 -6.11 -3.84 -9.85
N PRO A 26 -5.61 -4.38 -10.99
CA PRO A 26 -6.46 -5.03 -11.99
C PRO A 26 -7.27 -6.16 -11.37
N MET A 27 -8.58 -6.08 -11.54
CA MET A 27 -9.52 -7.01 -10.92
C MET A 27 -9.24 -8.46 -11.32
N GLY A 28 -9.13 -9.32 -10.29
CA GLY A 28 -8.87 -10.75 -10.47
C GLY A 28 -7.40 -11.11 -10.67
N SER A 29 -6.46 -10.17 -10.63
CA SER A 29 -5.04 -10.49 -10.54
C SER A 29 -4.69 -11.02 -9.15
N ASP A 30 -3.73 -11.94 -9.05
CA ASP A 30 -3.33 -12.54 -7.77
C ASP A 30 -2.94 -11.47 -6.73
N GLY A 31 -2.23 -10.41 -7.16
CA GLY A 31 -1.85 -9.31 -6.29
C GLY A 31 -3.06 -8.52 -5.78
N GLN A 32 -4.04 -8.24 -6.63
CA GLN A 32 -5.26 -7.53 -6.22
C GLN A 32 -6.09 -8.38 -5.25
N VAL A 33 -6.31 -9.66 -5.57
CA VAL A 33 -7.12 -10.57 -4.73
C VAL A 33 -6.47 -10.72 -3.35
N GLY A 34 -5.19 -11.11 -3.28
CA GLY A 34 -4.49 -11.31 -2.01
C GLY A 34 -4.42 -10.04 -1.17
N ARG A 35 -4.22 -8.87 -1.81
CA ARG A 35 -4.21 -7.58 -1.10
C ARG A 35 -5.59 -7.19 -0.57
N SER A 36 -6.66 -7.44 -1.33
CA SER A 36 -8.02 -7.21 -0.86
C SER A 36 -8.38 -8.10 0.33
N GLU A 37 -8.05 -9.39 0.27
CA GLU A 37 -8.25 -10.31 1.39
C GLU A 37 -7.54 -9.85 2.67
N GLY A 38 -6.31 -9.33 2.55
CA GLY A 38 -5.56 -8.77 3.66
C GLY A 38 -6.21 -7.51 4.26
N PHE A 39 -6.77 -6.64 3.44
CA PHE A 39 -7.53 -5.48 3.90
C PHE A 39 -8.82 -5.88 4.61
N ASP A 40 -9.61 -6.77 3.98
CA ASP A 40 -10.90 -7.23 4.52
C ASP A 40 -10.71 -7.94 5.87
N GLN A 41 -9.63 -8.72 6.03
CA GLN A 41 -9.31 -9.39 7.28
C GLN A 41 -9.16 -8.39 8.44
N VAL A 42 -8.45 -7.29 8.24
CA VAL A 42 -8.25 -6.28 9.29
C VAL A 42 -9.52 -5.47 9.51
N LEU A 43 -10.19 -5.04 8.44
CA LEU A 43 -11.41 -4.24 8.52
C LEU A 43 -12.53 -4.94 9.31
N ALA A 44 -12.58 -6.27 9.30
CA ALA A 44 -13.55 -7.05 10.06
C ALA A 44 -13.48 -6.80 11.58
N ASP A 45 -12.31 -6.42 12.09
CA ASP A 45 -12.09 -6.13 13.52
C ASP A 45 -12.40 -4.66 13.91
N TYR A 46 -12.70 -3.79 12.91
CA TYR A 46 -12.94 -2.36 13.10
C TYR A 46 -14.34 -1.92 12.64
N PRO A 47 -15.42 -2.22 13.40
CA PRO A 47 -16.79 -1.95 13.00
C PRO A 47 -17.14 -0.46 12.85
N ASP A 48 -16.32 0.43 13.41
CA ASP A 48 -16.49 1.89 13.29
C ASP A 48 -15.77 2.47 12.04
N VAL A 49 -15.14 1.62 11.24
CA VAL A 49 -14.53 1.99 9.96
C VAL A 49 -15.43 1.54 8.82
N THR A 50 -15.71 2.46 7.91
CA THR A 50 -16.53 2.19 6.71
C THR A 50 -15.69 2.33 5.45
N VAL A 51 -15.78 1.37 4.54
CA VAL A 51 -15.28 1.53 3.17
C VAL A 51 -16.25 2.42 2.41
N ALA A 52 -15.92 3.72 2.30
CA ALA A 52 -16.78 4.72 1.66
C ALA A 52 -16.74 4.61 0.14
N PHE A 53 -15.57 4.24 -0.40
CA PHE A 53 -15.31 4.11 -1.83
C PHE A 53 -14.33 2.96 -2.09
N GLN A 54 -14.49 2.31 -3.24
CA GLN A 54 -13.57 1.30 -3.74
C GLN A 54 -13.64 1.27 -5.26
N ASP A 55 -12.50 1.32 -5.94
CA ASP A 55 -12.43 1.20 -7.40
C ASP A 55 -11.05 0.71 -7.84
N THR A 56 -10.95 0.22 -9.07
CA THR A 56 -9.67 -0.22 -9.65
C THR A 56 -9.01 0.90 -10.44
N ALA A 57 -7.75 1.15 -10.16
CA ALA A 57 -6.90 2.07 -10.91
C ALA A 57 -5.79 1.33 -11.69
N GLU A 58 -5.88 0.01 -11.84
CA GLU A 58 -5.06 -0.79 -12.75
C GLU A 58 -3.54 -0.65 -12.50
N TRP A 59 -3.11 -0.46 -11.25
CA TRP A 59 -1.73 -0.15 -10.83
C TRP A 59 -1.18 1.18 -11.35
N GLN A 60 -2.02 2.08 -11.88
CA GLN A 60 -1.59 3.28 -12.60
C GLN A 60 -1.91 4.57 -11.84
N THR A 61 -1.01 5.56 -11.96
CA THR A 61 -1.10 6.86 -11.30
C THR A 61 -2.26 7.72 -11.84
N GLU A 62 -2.39 7.84 -13.17
CA GLU A 62 -3.39 8.72 -13.79
C GLU A 62 -4.85 8.26 -13.55
N PRO A 63 -5.19 6.96 -13.70
CA PRO A 63 -6.50 6.47 -13.30
C PRO A 63 -6.79 6.70 -11.81
N ALA A 64 -5.82 6.46 -10.93
CA ALA A 64 -5.98 6.69 -9.49
C ALA A 64 -6.28 8.16 -9.16
N LEU A 65 -5.57 9.09 -9.81
CA LEU A 65 -5.81 10.52 -9.68
C LEU A 65 -7.27 10.85 -10.04
N THR A 66 -7.72 10.44 -11.23
CA THR A 66 -9.08 10.72 -11.73
C THR A 66 -10.16 10.11 -10.81
N ILE A 67 -9.94 8.89 -10.31
CA ILE A 67 -10.87 8.21 -9.39
C ILE A 67 -10.99 9.00 -8.09
N VAL A 68 -9.86 9.41 -7.49
CA VAL A 68 -9.88 10.15 -6.22
C VAL A 68 -10.47 11.55 -6.38
N GLU A 69 -10.22 12.25 -7.49
CA GLU A 69 -10.90 13.50 -7.80
C GLU A 69 -12.43 13.33 -7.80
N ASN A 70 -12.93 12.25 -8.42
CA ASN A 70 -14.36 11.94 -8.43
C ASN A 70 -14.89 11.65 -7.02
N TRP A 71 -14.15 10.91 -6.18
CA TRP A 71 -14.53 10.64 -4.81
C TRP A 71 -14.61 11.92 -3.96
N LEU A 72 -13.63 12.81 -4.10
CA LEU A 72 -13.63 14.10 -3.41
C LEU A 72 -14.83 14.97 -3.81
N ASN A 73 -15.19 14.95 -5.11
CA ASN A 73 -16.35 15.67 -5.63
C ASN A 73 -17.70 15.05 -5.20
N ALA A 74 -17.73 13.78 -4.83
CA ALA A 74 -18.95 13.12 -4.33
C ALA A 74 -19.37 13.59 -2.92
N GLY A 75 -18.51 14.32 -2.22
CA GLY A 75 -18.83 15.00 -0.96
C GLY A 75 -18.95 14.10 0.26
N LYS A 76 -18.52 12.80 0.18
CA LYS A 76 -18.36 11.96 1.36
C LYS A 76 -17.02 12.30 2.05
N GLU A 77 -17.03 12.28 3.37
CA GLU A 77 -15.79 12.38 4.14
C GLU A 77 -14.91 11.14 3.90
N ILE A 78 -13.63 11.37 3.72
CA ILE A 78 -12.59 10.34 3.58
C ILE A 78 -11.52 10.63 4.63
N SER A 79 -11.25 9.69 5.51
CA SER A 79 -10.19 9.77 6.51
C SER A 79 -8.85 9.30 5.95
N ALA A 80 -8.88 8.25 5.13
CA ALA A 80 -7.69 7.68 4.51
C ALA A 80 -7.99 7.09 3.13
N VAL A 81 -7.02 7.21 2.22
CA VAL A 81 -6.96 6.47 0.95
C VAL A 81 -5.86 5.42 1.08
N VAL A 82 -6.21 4.16 0.88
CA VAL A 82 -5.28 3.03 0.92
C VAL A 82 -5.18 2.45 -0.48
N ALA A 83 -4.00 2.56 -1.06
CA ALA A 83 -3.75 2.06 -2.40
C ALA A 83 -2.96 0.75 -2.35
N GLN A 84 -3.33 -0.19 -3.21
CA GLN A 84 -2.65 -1.47 -3.31
C GLN A 84 -1.25 -1.39 -3.94
N ASN A 85 -0.82 -0.21 -4.45
CA ASN A 85 0.58 0.06 -4.79
C ASN A 85 0.91 1.56 -4.69
N ASP A 86 2.20 1.90 -4.74
CA ASP A 86 2.69 3.27 -4.62
C ASP A 86 2.29 4.17 -5.80
N SER A 87 2.29 3.64 -7.03
CA SER A 87 1.90 4.44 -8.21
C SER A 87 0.47 4.99 -8.07
N MET A 88 -0.46 4.16 -7.59
CA MET A 88 -1.83 4.60 -7.30
C MET A 88 -1.88 5.55 -6.09
N ALA A 89 -1.07 5.29 -5.04
CA ALA A 89 -0.98 6.17 -3.87
C ALA A 89 -0.50 7.57 -4.25
N VAL A 90 0.51 7.68 -5.11
CA VAL A 90 1.01 8.96 -5.64
C VAL A 90 -0.07 9.69 -6.44
N GLY A 91 -0.83 8.98 -7.27
CA GLY A 91 -1.98 9.54 -7.98
C GLY A 91 -3.06 10.09 -7.04
N ALA A 92 -3.40 9.33 -6.00
CA ALA A 92 -4.33 9.74 -4.96
C ALA A 92 -3.84 10.98 -4.21
N ALA A 93 -2.57 10.97 -3.79
CA ALA A 93 -1.96 12.09 -3.08
C ALA A 93 -1.96 13.37 -3.91
N LYS A 94 -1.74 13.27 -5.23
CA LYS A 94 -1.83 14.41 -6.15
C LYS A 94 -3.24 14.98 -6.20
N ALA A 95 -4.28 14.15 -6.37
CA ALA A 95 -5.67 14.61 -6.37
C ALA A 95 -6.05 15.31 -5.05
N ILE A 96 -5.59 14.77 -3.91
CA ILE A 96 -5.81 15.34 -2.58
C ILE A 96 -5.10 16.68 -2.43
N ALA A 97 -3.87 16.81 -2.96
CA ALA A 97 -3.12 18.07 -2.94
C ALA A 97 -3.77 19.14 -3.82
N ASP A 98 -4.22 18.78 -5.02
CA ASP A 98 -4.94 19.68 -5.95
C ASP A 98 -6.26 20.19 -5.32
N ALA A 99 -6.91 19.36 -4.48
CA ALA A 99 -8.08 19.73 -3.68
C ALA A 99 -7.73 20.47 -2.37
N GLN A 100 -6.46 20.76 -2.10
CA GLN A 100 -5.96 21.41 -0.87
C GLN A 100 -6.29 20.66 0.44
N LYS A 101 -6.35 19.31 0.38
CA LYS A 101 -6.67 18.45 1.52
C LYS A 101 -5.47 17.62 2.04
N THR A 102 -4.27 17.98 1.64
CA THR A 102 -3.05 17.36 2.19
C THR A 102 -2.99 17.53 3.70
N GLY A 103 -2.78 16.41 4.42
CA GLY A 103 -2.79 16.37 5.88
C GLY A 103 -4.20 16.18 6.51
N GLU A 104 -5.29 16.48 5.79
CA GLU A 104 -6.64 16.14 6.22
C GLU A 104 -6.98 14.68 5.86
N ILE A 105 -6.61 14.25 4.66
CA ILE A 105 -6.80 12.89 4.16
C ILE A 105 -5.44 12.19 4.11
N LYS A 106 -5.32 11.10 4.83
CA LYS A 106 -4.10 10.28 4.88
C LYS A 106 -4.01 9.38 3.66
N VAL A 107 -2.80 9.13 3.14
CA VAL A 107 -2.58 8.28 1.96
C VAL A 107 -1.50 7.24 2.25
N TYR A 108 -1.75 6.00 1.85
CA TYR A 108 -0.86 4.88 2.07
C TYR A 108 -0.66 4.07 0.80
N GLY A 109 0.55 3.54 0.63
CA GLY A 109 0.93 2.72 -0.50
C GLY A 109 1.57 1.39 -0.12
N ILE A 110 1.92 0.61 -1.11
CA ILE A 110 2.67 -0.64 -1.02
C ILE A 110 3.72 -0.60 -2.12
N ASP A 111 4.88 -1.17 -1.90
CA ASP A 111 6.04 -1.47 -2.72
C ASP A 111 7.31 -0.77 -2.25
N ALA A 112 7.21 0.38 -1.59
CA ALA A 112 8.36 1.22 -1.21
C ALA A 112 9.23 1.58 -2.43
N THR A 113 8.60 2.01 -3.51
CA THR A 113 9.30 2.50 -4.70
C THR A 113 10.02 3.80 -4.41
N SER A 114 11.02 4.18 -5.21
CA SER A 114 11.71 5.47 -5.06
C SER A 114 10.72 6.64 -5.07
N GLU A 115 9.67 6.58 -5.91
CA GLU A 115 8.64 7.62 -5.98
C GLU A 115 7.75 7.61 -4.72
N GLY A 116 7.37 6.42 -4.24
CA GLY A 116 6.59 6.26 -3.00
C GLY A 116 7.35 6.75 -1.78
N LEU A 117 8.63 6.35 -1.62
CA LEU A 117 9.49 6.82 -0.54
C LEU A 117 9.70 8.33 -0.57
N GLN A 118 9.92 8.92 -1.75
CA GLN A 118 10.03 10.37 -1.89
C GLN A 118 8.70 11.07 -1.51
N ALA A 119 7.57 10.51 -1.90
CA ALA A 119 6.26 11.05 -1.53
C ALA A 119 5.99 10.97 -0.01
N VAL A 120 6.53 9.95 0.67
CA VAL A 120 6.52 9.87 2.15
C VAL A 120 7.38 10.99 2.76
N LEU A 121 8.60 11.19 2.26
CA LEU A 121 9.49 12.26 2.73
C LEU A 121 8.92 13.65 2.48
N ASP A 122 8.20 13.84 1.39
CA ASP A 122 7.50 15.08 1.05
C ASP A 122 6.24 15.31 1.92
N GLY A 123 5.84 14.36 2.77
CA GLY A 123 4.61 14.41 3.58
C GLY A 123 3.32 14.24 2.78
N LYS A 124 3.40 13.70 1.57
CA LYS A 124 2.25 13.41 0.70
C LYS A 124 1.62 12.07 0.99
N LEU A 125 2.44 11.09 1.39
CA LEU A 125 2.02 9.79 1.92
C LEU A 125 2.41 9.70 3.41
N GLN A 126 1.58 9.03 4.21
CA GLN A 126 1.92 8.68 5.59
C GLN A 126 2.91 7.54 5.64
N GLY A 127 2.82 6.62 4.70
CA GLY A 127 3.77 5.53 4.60
C GLY A 127 3.52 4.61 3.41
N THR A 128 4.49 3.73 3.19
CA THR A 128 4.44 2.65 2.21
C THR A 128 5.02 1.37 2.81
N MET A 129 4.46 0.23 2.44
CA MET A 129 4.87 -1.08 2.94
C MET A 129 5.72 -1.81 1.89
N ALA A 130 6.99 -2.07 2.19
CA ALA A 130 7.84 -2.89 1.33
C ALA A 130 7.50 -4.38 1.44
N GLN A 131 7.64 -5.08 0.32
CA GLN A 131 7.37 -6.52 0.22
C GLN A 131 8.65 -7.37 0.32
N GLY A 132 9.82 -6.77 0.53
CA GLY A 132 11.10 -7.48 0.59
C GLY A 132 11.49 -8.14 -0.74
N THR A 133 11.25 -7.50 -1.88
CA THR A 133 11.43 -8.06 -3.22
C THR A 133 12.87 -8.49 -3.51
N ALA A 134 13.87 -7.79 -2.97
CA ALA A 134 15.28 -8.15 -3.10
C ALA A 134 15.59 -9.49 -2.39
N ASP A 135 15.07 -9.67 -1.18
CA ASP A 135 15.23 -10.92 -0.42
C ASP A 135 14.44 -12.06 -1.08
N GLN A 136 13.24 -11.81 -1.60
CA GLN A 136 12.50 -12.81 -2.38
C GLN A 136 13.32 -13.31 -3.58
N GLY A 137 13.94 -12.40 -4.34
CA GLY A 137 14.80 -12.75 -5.47
C GLY A 137 16.04 -13.56 -5.03
N LYS A 138 16.68 -13.16 -3.94
CA LYS A 138 17.84 -13.85 -3.37
C LYS A 138 17.46 -15.26 -2.91
N PHE A 139 16.42 -15.40 -2.09
CA PHE A 139 15.98 -16.71 -1.58
C PHE A 139 15.54 -17.65 -2.71
N ALA A 140 14.89 -17.13 -3.74
CA ALA A 140 14.53 -17.93 -4.91
C ALA A 140 15.77 -18.44 -5.64
N ALA A 141 16.80 -17.60 -5.83
CA ALA A 141 18.06 -18.00 -6.45
C ALA A 141 18.82 -19.04 -5.61
N ASP A 142 18.90 -18.82 -4.29
CA ASP A 142 19.55 -19.75 -3.35
C ASP A 142 18.83 -21.12 -3.36
N ALA A 143 17.50 -21.14 -3.31
CA ALA A 143 16.71 -22.35 -3.38
C ALA A 143 16.91 -23.11 -4.71
N CYS A 144 16.98 -22.40 -5.84
CA CYS A 144 17.29 -23.02 -7.13
C CYS A 144 18.68 -23.67 -7.14
N ALA A 145 19.69 -23.00 -6.57
CA ALA A 145 21.05 -23.55 -6.48
C ALA A 145 21.08 -24.82 -5.60
N ASP A 146 20.41 -24.79 -4.45
CA ASP A 146 20.35 -25.93 -3.54
C ASP A 146 19.63 -27.13 -4.18
N LEU A 147 18.53 -26.92 -4.90
CA LEU A 147 17.84 -27.99 -5.64
C LEU A 147 18.72 -28.60 -6.73
N LEU A 148 19.52 -27.79 -7.45
CA LEU A 148 20.47 -28.27 -8.45
C LEU A 148 21.59 -29.11 -7.84
N ASP A 149 22.00 -28.77 -6.61
CA ASP A 149 22.97 -29.53 -5.81
C ASP A 149 22.37 -30.80 -5.17
N GLY A 150 21.09 -31.06 -5.37
CA GLY A 150 20.36 -32.22 -4.79
C GLY A 150 20.03 -32.07 -3.31
N LYS A 151 20.05 -30.86 -2.78
CA LYS A 151 19.68 -30.56 -1.40
C LYS A 151 18.15 -30.40 -1.28
N GLU A 152 17.65 -30.60 -0.07
CA GLU A 152 16.25 -30.28 0.28
C GLU A 152 16.14 -28.77 0.51
N VAL A 153 15.02 -28.18 0.08
CA VAL A 153 14.66 -26.78 0.35
C VAL A 153 13.33 -26.73 1.05
N ASP A 154 13.12 -25.70 1.86
CA ASP A 154 11.83 -25.46 2.51
C ASP A 154 10.73 -25.21 1.48
N SER A 155 9.54 -25.71 1.76
CA SER A 155 8.37 -25.50 0.89
C SER A 155 7.86 -24.07 0.90
N GLU A 156 8.21 -23.29 1.91
CA GLU A 156 7.82 -21.90 2.11
C GLU A 156 8.95 -21.13 2.78
N THR A 157 9.24 -19.94 2.26
CA THR A 157 10.18 -18.99 2.87
C THR A 157 9.45 -17.66 3.09
N ILE A 158 9.33 -17.26 4.35
CA ILE A 158 8.68 -15.99 4.71
C ILE A 158 9.70 -14.86 4.63
N VAL A 159 9.35 -13.80 3.93
CA VAL A 159 10.14 -12.57 3.80
C VAL A 159 9.51 -11.48 4.65
N ASP A 160 10.34 -10.74 5.37
CA ASP A 160 9.87 -9.64 6.21
C ASP A 160 9.38 -8.46 5.37
N ASN A 161 8.30 -7.84 5.85
CA ASN A 161 7.79 -6.60 5.31
C ASN A 161 8.25 -5.44 6.19
N VAL A 162 8.64 -4.34 5.57
CA VAL A 162 9.07 -3.13 6.26
C VAL A 162 8.12 -1.99 5.96
N TYR A 163 7.60 -1.35 7.00
CA TYR A 163 6.79 -0.14 6.86
C TYR A 163 7.69 1.08 6.90
N TYR A 164 7.63 1.88 5.84
CA TYR A 164 8.40 3.10 5.71
C TYR A 164 7.51 4.31 5.94
N THR A 165 7.97 5.16 6.86
CA THR A 165 7.41 6.47 7.21
C THR A 165 8.47 7.55 7.02
N ALA A 166 8.15 8.80 7.31
CA ALA A 166 9.12 9.89 7.24
C ALA A 166 10.38 9.66 8.11
N ASP A 167 10.27 8.83 9.15
CA ASP A 167 11.38 8.58 10.07
C ASP A 167 12.46 7.66 9.49
N ASN A 168 12.12 6.77 8.55
CA ASN A 168 13.03 5.75 8.01
C ASN A 168 13.06 5.66 6.48
N ALA A 169 12.25 6.42 5.76
CA ALA A 169 12.17 6.36 4.29
C ALA A 169 13.46 6.86 3.61
N GLN A 170 14.22 7.77 4.23
CA GLN A 170 15.46 8.30 3.64
C GLN A 170 16.52 7.21 3.51
N GLU A 171 16.70 6.38 4.54
CA GLU A 171 17.68 5.28 4.50
C GLU A 171 17.32 4.27 3.39
N ALA A 172 16.04 3.97 3.22
CA ALA A 172 15.56 3.08 2.16
C ALA A 172 15.78 3.69 0.77
N LEU A 173 15.54 4.99 0.61
CA LEU A 173 15.74 5.69 -0.65
C LEU A 173 17.21 5.75 -1.05
N ASP A 174 18.12 5.95 -0.09
CA ASP A 174 19.56 5.97 -0.33
C ASP A 174 20.13 4.58 -0.69
N ALA A 175 19.39 3.49 -0.39
CA ALA A 175 19.80 2.12 -0.67
C ALA A 175 19.36 1.58 -2.04
N ILE A 176 18.52 2.31 -2.79
CA ILE A 176 18.03 1.97 -4.12
C ILE A 176 18.91 2.59 -5.19
#